data_1e654be5956dc0f7e747f055561d9fc3
#
_entry.id   1e654be5956dc0f7e747f055561d9fc3
#
_cell.length_a   1.000
_cell.length_b   1.000
_cell.length_c   1.000
_cell.angle_alpha   90.00
_cell.angle_beta   90.00
_cell.angle_gamma   90.00
#
_symmetry.space_group_name_H-M   'P 1'
#
loop_
_entity.id
_entity.type
_entity.pdbx_description
1 polymer ?
#
loop_
_entity_poly.entity_id
_entity_poly.type
_entity_poly.pdbx_seq_one_letter_code
_entity_poly.pdbx_strand_id
1 'polypeptide(L)'
;AEHDDVNRYKASKQADALMLLYLLSADELRELLARLGYRFTPEQVPEMVDYYLARTSHGSTLSGVVHTWVLARANRDRAMEFFTQALKSDVSDIQGGTTSEGVHLAAMAGTVDLMRRCFTGLETRSSRIILSPNWPESLGVLAIPIHYRGLHLHLRVSGKGVIISVDPREASGIEVECHGQVVEL
;
A
#
# COMPACT_ATOMS: atom_id res chain seq x y z
N ALA A 1 -40.26 -3.60 -6.50
CA ALA A 1 -39.25 -3.99 -5.53
C ALA A 1 -39.21 -5.51 -5.52
N GLU A 2 -38.16 -6.07 -6.04
CA GLU A 2 -37.89 -7.50 -5.95
C GLU A 2 -37.64 -7.80 -4.47
N HIS A 3 -38.34 -8.78 -3.92
CA HIS A 3 -38.16 -9.23 -2.53
C HIS A 3 -36.85 -10.02 -2.41
N ASP A 4 -35.70 -9.38 -2.66
CA ASP A 4 -34.38 -10.00 -2.61
C ASP A 4 -33.52 -9.35 -1.53
N ASP A 5 -32.63 -10.14 -0.90
CA ASP A 5 -31.73 -9.70 0.17
C ASP A 5 -30.34 -9.46 -0.41
N VAL A 6 -29.78 -8.24 -0.20
CA VAL A 6 -28.43 -7.88 -0.65
C VAL A 6 -27.34 -8.83 -0.12
N ASN A 7 -27.54 -9.42 1.06
CA ASN A 7 -26.59 -10.37 1.63
C ASN A 7 -26.44 -11.65 0.79
N ARG A 8 -27.42 -11.97 -0.05
CA ARG A 8 -27.36 -13.09 -0.99
C ARG A 8 -26.21 -12.93 -2.01
N TYR A 9 -25.89 -11.69 -2.39
CA TYR A 9 -24.90 -11.39 -3.42
C TYR A 9 -23.49 -11.31 -2.90
N LYS A 10 -23.30 -11.31 -1.56
CA LYS A 10 -22.00 -11.17 -0.90
C LYS A 10 -21.22 -9.92 -1.39
N ALA A 11 -21.96 -8.89 -1.81
CA ALA A 11 -21.37 -7.64 -2.25
C ALA A 11 -20.90 -6.80 -1.06
N SER A 12 -19.76 -6.12 -1.21
CA SER A 12 -19.25 -5.15 -0.24
C SER A 12 -19.22 -3.75 -0.85
N LYS A 13 -19.49 -2.74 -0.03
CA LYS A 13 -19.42 -1.34 -0.45
C LYS A 13 -17.99 -0.92 -0.73
N GLN A 14 -17.04 -1.40 0.03
CA GLN A 14 -15.65 -1.00 0.05
C GLN A 14 -14.72 -2.18 0.35
N ALA A 15 -13.42 -1.97 0.25
CA ALA A 15 -12.39 -3.02 0.34
C ALA A 15 -12.08 -3.45 1.79
N ASP A 16 -13.09 -3.63 2.66
CA ASP A 16 -12.91 -3.89 4.10
C ASP A 16 -12.09 -5.15 4.38
N ALA A 17 -12.40 -6.26 3.71
CA ALA A 17 -11.67 -7.51 3.92
C ALA A 17 -10.21 -7.44 3.43
N LEU A 18 -9.96 -6.73 2.33
CA LEU A 18 -8.63 -6.53 1.79
C LEU A 18 -7.80 -5.53 2.60
N MET A 19 -8.46 -4.72 3.45
CA MET A 19 -7.78 -3.79 4.38
C MET A 19 -6.83 -4.53 5.33
N LEU A 20 -7.09 -5.79 5.65
CA LEU A 20 -6.19 -6.61 6.47
C LEU A 20 -4.80 -6.74 5.82
N LEU A 21 -4.74 -6.89 4.50
CA LEU A 21 -3.48 -6.98 3.75
C LEU A 21 -2.76 -5.64 3.60
N TYR A 22 -3.48 -4.54 3.79
CA TYR A 22 -2.91 -3.18 3.79
C TYR A 22 -2.35 -2.82 5.17
N LEU A 23 -3.04 -3.19 6.25
CA LEU A 23 -2.70 -2.81 7.62
C LEU A 23 -1.66 -3.71 8.28
N LEU A 24 -1.66 -5.01 7.94
CA LEU A 24 -0.82 -6.02 8.57
C LEU A 24 0.21 -6.55 7.57
N SER A 25 1.39 -6.86 8.06
CA SER A 25 2.35 -7.67 7.31
C SER A 25 1.81 -9.10 7.13
N ALA A 26 2.35 -9.83 6.16
CA ALA A 26 1.93 -11.21 5.91
C ALA A 26 2.15 -12.11 7.14
N ASP A 27 3.22 -11.87 7.91
CA ASP A 27 3.53 -12.64 9.11
C ASP A 27 2.56 -12.32 10.24
N GLU A 28 2.27 -11.04 10.49
CA GLU A 28 1.29 -10.63 11.50
C GLU A 28 -0.10 -11.17 11.18
N LEU A 29 -0.53 -11.11 9.91
CA LEU A 29 -1.83 -11.63 9.49
C LEU A 29 -1.90 -13.15 9.68
N ARG A 30 -0.84 -13.87 9.32
CA ARG A 30 -0.76 -15.33 9.51
C ARG A 30 -0.83 -15.70 10.98
N GLU A 31 -0.09 -15.01 11.83
CA GLU A 31 -0.09 -15.26 13.28
C GLU A 31 -1.46 -14.96 13.89
N LEU A 32 -2.07 -13.84 13.54
CA LEU A 32 -3.40 -13.47 14.02
C LEU A 32 -4.45 -14.51 13.64
N LEU A 33 -4.49 -14.92 12.38
CA LEU A 33 -5.43 -15.92 11.90
C LEU A 33 -5.20 -17.31 12.53
N ALA A 34 -3.92 -17.69 12.74
CA ALA A 34 -3.59 -18.95 13.43
C ALA A 34 -4.10 -18.96 14.88
N ARG A 35 -3.99 -17.84 15.60
CA ARG A 35 -4.56 -17.67 16.96
C ARG A 35 -6.07 -17.79 16.99
N LEU A 36 -6.74 -17.43 15.90
CA LEU A 36 -8.20 -17.59 15.71
C LEU A 36 -8.59 -18.98 15.20
N GLY A 37 -7.64 -19.89 14.99
CA GLY A 37 -7.88 -21.24 14.50
C GLY A 37 -7.98 -21.37 12.98
N TYR A 38 -7.65 -20.33 12.22
CA TYR A 38 -7.67 -20.35 10.76
C TYR A 38 -6.27 -20.62 10.18
N ARG A 39 -6.23 -21.41 9.13
CA ARG A 39 -5.05 -21.55 8.28
C ARG A 39 -5.04 -20.46 7.22
N PHE A 40 -3.95 -19.73 7.13
CA PHE A 40 -3.72 -18.73 6.08
C PHE A 40 -2.34 -18.93 5.47
N THR A 41 -2.27 -18.99 4.15
CA THR A 41 -1.01 -19.12 3.41
C THR A 41 -0.91 -18.03 2.33
N PRO A 42 0.32 -17.62 1.96
CA PRO A 42 0.53 -16.61 0.93
C PRO A 42 -0.11 -16.97 -0.43
N GLU A 43 -0.21 -18.26 -0.74
CA GLU A 43 -0.78 -18.75 -2.00
C GLU A 43 -2.29 -18.48 -2.11
N GLN A 44 -2.98 -18.28 -0.98
CA GLN A 44 -4.40 -17.95 -0.94
C GLN A 44 -4.67 -16.46 -1.24
N VAL A 45 -3.65 -15.60 -1.16
CA VAL A 45 -3.82 -14.15 -1.32
C VAL A 45 -4.37 -13.77 -2.71
N PRO A 46 -3.85 -14.28 -3.84
CA PRO A 46 -4.37 -13.93 -5.15
C PRO A 46 -5.86 -14.27 -5.32
N GLU A 47 -6.27 -15.46 -4.92
CA GLU A 47 -7.67 -15.89 -4.99
C GLU A 47 -8.59 -15.01 -4.11
N MET A 48 -8.14 -14.68 -2.90
CA MET A 48 -8.85 -13.80 -1.99
C MET A 48 -8.99 -12.38 -2.57
N VAL A 49 -7.92 -11.85 -3.16
CA VAL A 49 -7.94 -10.54 -3.81
C VAL A 49 -8.94 -10.52 -4.97
N ASP A 50 -8.88 -11.51 -5.86
CA ASP A 50 -9.79 -11.61 -7.01
C ASP A 50 -11.26 -11.76 -6.56
N TYR A 51 -11.48 -12.57 -5.52
CA TYR A 51 -12.83 -12.76 -4.95
C TYR A 51 -13.44 -11.45 -4.47
N TYR A 52 -12.72 -10.70 -3.64
CA TYR A 52 -13.23 -9.45 -3.07
C TYR A 52 -13.26 -8.32 -4.09
N LEU A 53 -12.29 -8.26 -4.98
CA LEU A 53 -12.24 -7.26 -6.04
C LEU A 53 -13.46 -7.34 -6.97
N ALA A 54 -13.88 -8.57 -7.32
CA ALA A 54 -15.06 -8.81 -8.14
C ALA A 54 -16.40 -8.47 -7.44
N ARG A 55 -16.38 -8.27 -6.13
CA ARG A 55 -17.58 -8.06 -5.29
C ARG A 55 -17.62 -6.71 -4.60
N THR A 56 -16.60 -5.89 -4.78
CA THR A 56 -16.55 -4.55 -4.21
C THR A 56 -17.17 -3.54 -5.18
N SER A 57 -18.15 -2.78 -4.69
CA SER A 57 -18.82 -1.74 -5.50
C SER A 57 -18.03 -0.43 -5.62
N HIS A 58 -16.85 -0.34 -4.99
CA HIS A 58 -15.98 0.85 -4.94
C HIS A 58 -16.70 2.13 -4.47
N GLY A 59 -17.68 1.99 -3.59
CA GLY A 59 -18.44 3.11 -3.02
C GLY A 59 -17.68 3.92 -1.95
N SER A 60 -16.34 3.85 -1.96
CA SER A 60 -15.45 4.61 -1.06
C SER A 60 -14.16 4.97 -1.79
N THR A 61 -13.72 6.22 -1.66
CA THR A 61 -12.44 6.70 -2.20
C THR A 61 -11.24 5.91 -1.67
N LEU A 62 -11.33 5.41 -0.44
CA LEU A 62 -10.28 4.60 0.18
C LEU A 62 -10.10 3.22 -0.48
N SER A 63 -11.13 2.68 -1.12
CA SER A 63 -11.03 1.38 -1.80
C SER A 63 -9.94 1.37 -2.87
N GLY A 64 -9.75 2.47 -3.59
CA GLY A 64 -8.68 2.61 -4.59
C GLY A 64 -7.28 2.45 -3.99
N VAL A 65 -7.06 2.98 -2.79
CA VAL A 65 -5.79 2.84 -2.04
C VAL A 65 -5.53 1.38 -1.70
N VAL A 66 -6.52 0.70 -1.13
CA VAL A 66 -6.39 -0.72 -0.73
C VAL A 66 -6.17 -1.62 -1.94
N HIS A 67 -6.92 -1.41 -3.02
CA HIS A 67 -6.75 -2.19 -4.25
C HIS A 67 -5.38 -1.96 -4.90
N THR A 68 -4.89 -0.72 -4.92
CA THR A 68 -3.51 -0.44 -5.37
C THR A 68 -2.50 -1.26 -4.58
N TRP A 69 -2.62 -1.25 -3.25
CA TRP A 69 -1.70 -1.99 -2.36
C TRP A 69 -1.67 -3.48 -2.67
N VAL A 70 -2.84 -4.13 -2.71
CA VAL A 70 -2.91 -5.58 -2.90
C VAL A 70 -2.51 -6.02 -4.31
N LEU A 71 -2.71 -5.17 -5.32
CA LEU A 71 -2.37 -5.46 -6.72
C LEU A 71 -0.93 -5.08 -7.10
N ALA A 72 -0.27 -4.21 -6.35
CA ALA A 72 1.03 -3.65 -6.74
C ALA A 72 2.13 -4.69 -7.07
N ARG A 73 2.05 -5.87 -6.47
CA ARG A 73 3.01 -6.97 -6.69
C ARG A 73 2.51 -8.02 -7.68
N ALA A 74 1.20 -8.15 -7.86
CA ALA A 74 0.59 -9.18 -8.69
C ALA A 74 0.17 -8.67 -10.08
N ASN A 75 -0.39 -7.46 -10.15
CA ASN A 75 -0.88 -6.85 -11.40
C ASN A 75 -0.63 -5.35 -11.36
N ARG A 76 0.55 -4.94 -11.82
CA ARG A 76 1.01 -3.56 -11.73
C ARG A 76 0.16 -2.58 -12.54
N ASP A 77 -0.26 -2.95 -13.73
CA ASP A 77 -1.04 -2.06 -14.59
C ASP A 77 -2.37 -1.73 -13.91
N ARG A 78 -3.04 -2.74 -13.40
CA ARG A 78 -4.28 -2.56 -12.66
C ARG A 78 -4.09 -1.81 -11.35
N ALA A 79 -2.98 -2.01 -10.64
CA ALA A 79 -2.64 -1.22 -9.46
C ALA A 79 -2.47 0.26 -9.82
N MET A 80 -1.83 0.59 -10.94
CA MET A 80 -1.66 1.97 -11.39
C MET A 80 -2.98 2.62 -11.81
N GLU A 81 -3.93 1.86 -12.35
CA GLU A 81 -5.29 2.34 -12.63
C GLU A 81 -5.99 2.78 -11.33
N PHE A 82 -6.00 1.92 -10.30
CA PHE A 82 -6.58 2.25 -8.99
C PHE A 82 -5.85 3.40 -8.30
N PHE A 83 -4.52 3.44 -8.38
CA PHE A 83 -3.73 4.55 -7.86
C PHE A 83 -4.10 5.88 -8.51
N THR A 84 -4.22 5.89 -9.84
CA THR A 84 -4.61 7.09 -10.59
C THR A 84 -6.04 7.53 -10.26
N GLN A 85 -6.96 6.59 -10.08
CA GLN A 85 -8.32 6.87 -9.63
C GLN A 85 -8.31 7.47 -8.22
N ALA A 86 -7.56 6.89 -7.28
CA ALA A 86 -7.44 7.42 -5.92
C ALA A 86 -6.88 8.84 -5.91
N LEU A 87 -5.83 9.14 -6.69
CA LEU A 87 -5.27 10.49 -6.82
C LEU A 87 -6.27 11.51 -7.38
N LYS A 88 -7.17 11.07 -8.26
CA LYS A 88 -8.15 11.94 -8.92
C LYS A 88 -9.47 12.07 -8.15
N SER A 89 -9.67 11.28 -7.09
CA SER A 89 -10.98 11.14 -6.44
C SER A 89 -11.57 12.46 -5.96
N ASP A 90 -10.72 13.39 -5.50
CA ASP A 90 -11.17 14.68 -4.97
C ASP A 90 -11.21 15.82 -6.02
N VAL A 91 -10.79 15.56 -7.26
CA VAL A 91 -10.75 16.59 -8.31
C VAL A 91 -11.58 16.23 -9.53
N SER A 92 -11.99 14.98 -9.70
CA SER A 92 -12.65 14.50 -10.93
C SER A 92 -13.99 13.82 -10.69
N ASP A 93 -14.60 13.99 -9.52
CA ASP A 93 -15.92 13.44 -9.14
C ASP A 93 -16.20 12.00 -9.67
N ILE A 94 -15.21 11.14 -9.56
CA ILE A 94 -15.26 9.78 -10.12
C ILE A 94 -16.29 8.86 -9.46
N GLN A 95 -16.86 9.26 -8.33
CA GLN A 95 -17.88 8.51 -7.60
C GLN A 95 -19.29 9.14 -7.71
N GLY A 96 -19.44 10.25 -8.45
CA GLY A 96 -20.73 10.91 -8.68
C GLY A 96 -21.29 11.62 -7.44
N GLY A 97 -20.78 12.81 -7.14
CA GLY A 97 -21.25 13.70 -6.08
C GLY A 97 -20.36 13.81 -4.85
N THR A 98 -19.27 13.06 -4.77
CA THR A 98 -18.37 13.10 -3.58
C THR A 98 -17.40 14.28 -3.59
N THR A 99 -17.09 14.85 -4.74
CA THR A 99 -16.17 16.01 -4.85
C THR A 99 -16.71 17.23 -4.10
N SER A 100 -18.02 17.42 -4.05
CA SER A 100 -18.66 18.51 -3.30
C SER A 100 -18.58 18.35 -1.77
N GLU A 101 -18.28 17.16 -1.28
CA GLU A 101 -18.08 16.88 0.15
C GLU A 101 -16.74 17.39 0.67
N GLY A 102 -15.84 17.77 -0.24
CA GLY A 102 -14.48 18.25 0.07
C GLY A 102 -13.41 17.16 0.01
N VAL A 103 -12.25 17.45 0.57
CA VAL A 103 -11.08 16.57 0.51
C VAL A 103 -11.25 15.35 1.41
N HIS A 104 -11.12 14.15 0.82
CA HIS A 104 -11.13 12.88 1.53
C HIS A 104 -9.74 12.58 2.10
N LEU A 105 -9.41 13.17 3.26
CA LEU A 105 -8.08 13.14 3.86
C LEU A 105 -7.48 11.73 3.96
N ALA A 106 -8.28 10.72 4.32
CA ALA A 106 -7.81 9.35 4.43
C ALA A 106 -7.36 8.77 3.08
N ALA A 107 -8.09 9.06 1.99
CA ALA A 107 -7.71 8.60 0.66
C ALA A 107 -6.45 9.33 0.16
N MET A 108 -6.37 10.63 0.37
CA MET A 108 -5.20 11.42 -0.01
C MET A 108 -3.95 11.02 0.78
N ALA A 109 -4.05 10.83 2.10
CA ALA A 109 -2.98 10.29 2.92
C ALA A 109 -2.57 8.88 2.47
N GLY A 110 -3.55 8.05 2.11
CA GLY A 110 -3.33 6.72 1.56
C GLY A 110 -2.54 6.72 0.25
N THR A 111 -2.78 7.68 -0.66
CA THR A 111 -1.99 7.78 -1.89
C THR A 111 -0.53 8.13 -1.62
N VAL A 112 -0.26 9.00 -0.64
CA VAL A 112 1.10 9.31 -0.18
C VAL A 112 1.75 8.08 0.44
N ASP A 113 1.01 7.33 1.25
CA ASP A 113 1.49 6.09 1.88
C ASP A 113 1.80 4.99 0.84
N LEU A 114 1.00 4.88 -0.23
CA LEU A 114 1.29 3.99 -1.35
C LEU A 114 2.64 4.32 -2.02
N MET A 115 2.90 5.59 -2.28
CA MET A 115 4.20 6.01 -2.82
C MET A 115 5.32 5.69 -1.84
N ARG A 116 5.14 6.00 -0.56
CA ARG A 116 6.17 5.87 0.46
C ARG A 116 6.46 4.42 0.86
N ARG A 117 5.45 3.56 1.00
CA ARG A 117 5.60 2.19 1.53
C ARG A 117 5.36 1.12 0.47
N CYS A 118 4.28 1.22 -0.29
CA CYS A 118 3.90 0.17 -1.22
C CYS A 118 4.88 0.02 -2.38
N PHE A 119 5.17 1.11 -3.09
CA PHE A 119 6.03 1.08 -4.27
C PHE A 119 7.53 1.08 -3.93
N THR A 120 7.92 1.58 -2.77
CA THR A 120 9.31 1.50 -2.30
C THR A 120 9.62 0.26 -1.49
N GLY A 121 8.57 -0.39 -0.95
CA GLY A 121 8.73 -1.47 0.01
C GLY A 121 9.38 -1.03 1.32
N LEU A 122 9.23 0.25 1.69
CA LEU A 122 9.83 0.81 2.90
C LEU A 122 9.15 0.27 4.15
N GLU A 123 9.91 -0.44 4.96
CA GLU A 123 9.57 -0.85 6.32
C GLU A 123 10.64 -0.35 7.28
N THR A 124 10.22 0.16 8.43
CA THR A 124 11.12 0.53 9.52
C THR A 124 10.97 -0.48 10.66
N ARG A 125 12.04 -1.17 10.99
CA ARG A 125 12.10 -2.08 12.13
C ARG A 125 13.00 -1.49 13.22
N SER A 126 12.99 -2.08 14.40
CA SER A 126 13.75 -1.55 15.57
C SER A 126 15.23 -1.32 15.30
N SER A 127 15.87 -2.10 14.44
CA SER A 127 17.32 -2.04 14.17
C SER A 127 17.69 -1.68 12.75
N ARG A 128 16.74 -1.74 11.79
CA ARG A 128 17.06 -1.56 10.37
C ARG A 128 15.94 -0.94 9.56
N ILE A 129 16.31 -0.38 8.43
CA ILE A 129 15.40 0.02 7.35
C ILE A 129 15.40 -1.09 6.30
N ILE A 130 14.22 -1.54 5.88
CA ILE A 130 14.07 -2.51 4.80
C ILE A 130 13.47 -1.80 3.61
N LEU A 131 13.99 -2.07 2.41
CA LEU A 131 13.53 -1.55 1.14
C LEU A 131 13.42 -2.68 0.12
N SER A 132 12.32 -2.70 -0.60
CA SER A 132 12.10 -3.62 -1.72
C SER A 132 11.41 -2.87 -2.87
N PRO A 133 12.09 -1.89 -3.47
CA PRO A 133 11.47 -1.00 -4.42
C PRO A 133 11.01 -1.75 -5.67
N ASN A 134 9.81 -1.41 -6.07
CA ASN A 134 9.22 -1.77 -7.33
C ASN A 134 8.51 -0.53 -7.89
N TRP A 135 9.28 0.57 -8.00
CA TRP A 135 8.80 1.89 -8.34
C TRP A 135 8.35 1.96 -9.80
N PRO A 136 7.12 2.45 -10.08
CA PRO A 136 6.64 2.60 -11.45
C PRO A 136 7.46 3.63 -12.24
N GLU A 137 7.96 3.25 -13.41
CA GLU A 137 8.75 4.14 -14.27
C GLU A 137 7.99 5.41 -14.70
N SER A 138 6.67 5.29 -14.88
CA SER A 138 5.79 6.40 -15.23
C SER A 138 5.73 7.51 -14.18
N LEU A 139 6.14 7.23 -12.93
CA LEU A 139 6.23 8.22 -11.85
C LEU A 139 7.61 8.90 -11.76
N GLY A 140 8.56 8.53 -12.64
CA GLY A 140 9.90 9.11 -12.65
C GLY A 140 10.72 8.73 -11.42
N VAL A 141 11.33 9.69 -10.75
CA VAL A 141 12.17 9.47 -9.56
C VAL A 141 11.45 9.98 -8.32
N LEU A 142 11.32 9.12 -7.31
CA LEU A 142 10.89 9.54 -5.97
C LEU A 142 12.10 10.10 -5.21
N ALA A 143 11.96 11.27 -4.60
CA ALA A 143 12.95 11.83 -3.68
C ALA A 143 12.21 12.32 -2.42
N ILE A 144 12.44 11.67 -1.29
CA ILE A 144 11.79 12.02 -0.02
C ILE A 144 12.77 12.01 1.15
N PRO A 145 12.62 12.93 2.11
CA PRO A 145 13.28 12.81 3.41
C PRO A 145 12.55 11.78 4.27
N ILE A 146 13.30 11.04 5.05
CA ILE A 146 12.78 10.16 6.09
C ILE A 146 13.53 10.40 7.39
N HIS A 147 12.80 10.35 8.51
CA HIS A 147 13.40 10.38 9.83
C HIS A 147 13.39 8.97 10.42
N TYR A 148 14.55 8.50 10.83
CA TYR A 148 14.67 7.19 11.46
C TYR A 148 15.70 7.25 12.58
N ARG A 149 15.28 6.91 13.80
CA ARG A 149 16.12 6.89 15.02
C ARG A 149 16.91 8.18 15.27
N GLY A 150 16.28 9.32 15.00
CA GLY A 150 16.88 10.64 15.18
C GLY A 150 17.74 11.12 14.01
N LEU A 151 17.92 10.31 12.98
CA LEU A 151 18.69 10.66 11.79
C LEU A 151 17.81 11.19 10.66
N HIS A 152 18.34 12.12 9.91
CA HIS A 152 17.73 12.67 8.71
C HIS A 152 18.32 11.98 7.48
N LEU A 153 17.54 11.17 6.82
CA LEU A 153 17.93 10.42 5.65
C LEU A 153 17.23 10.99 4.41
N HIS A 154 17.92 10.99 3.29
CA HIS A 154 17.36 11.31 1.98
C HIS A 154 17.29 10.04 1.14
N LEU A 155 16.08 9.64 0.78
CA LEU A 155 15.80 8.48 -0.04
C LEU A 155 15.50 8.91 -1.46
N ARG A 156 16.19 8.32 -2.44
CA ARG A 156 15.89 8.43 -3.88
C ARG A 156 15.64 7.04 -4.43
N VAL A 157 14.48 6.86 -5.09
CA VAL A 157 14.07 5.57 -5.65
C VAL A 157 13.75 5.74 -7.13
N SER A 158 14.23 4.81 -7.95
CA SER A 158 13.95 4.72 -9.38
C SER A 158 13.95 3.26 -9.81
N GLY A 159 12.86 2.78 -10.37
CA GLY A 159 12.72 1.37 -10.73
C GLY A 159 12.96 0.45 -9.52
N LYS A 160 13.99 -0.36 -9.58
CA LYS A 160 14.43 -1.25 -8.48
C LYS A 160 15.62 -0.68 -7.70
N GLY A 161 16.12 0.49 -8.09
CA GLY A 161 17.30 1.12 -7.48
C GLY A 161 16.93 2.06 -6.34
N VAL A 162 17.78 2.09 -5.32
CA VAL A 162 17.68 2.98 -4.16
C VAL A 162 19.01 3.63 -3.92
N ILE A 163 18.99 4.94 -3.63
CA ILE A 163 20.11 5.68 -3.07
C ILE A 163 19.63 6.26 -1.75
N ILE A 164 20.36 5.97 -0.69
CA ILE A 164 20.14 6.58 0.62
C ILE A 164 21.38 7.42 0.93
N SER A 165 21.17 8.64 1.38
CA SER A 165 22.22 9.51 1.90
C SER A 165 21.83 10.02 3.27
N VAL A 166 22.83 10.16 4.12
CA VAL A 166 22.75 10.67 5.49
C VAL A 166 23.81 11.75 5.65
N ASP A 167 23.59 12.74 6.52
CA ASP A 167 24.64 13.68 6.87
C ASP A 167 25.80 12.92 7.54
N PRO A 168 27.04 13.01 7.05
CA PRO A 168 28.17 12.28 7.61
C PRO A 168 28.42 12.55 9.11
N ARG A 169 27.94 13.69 9.61
CA ARG A 169 28.05 14.04 11.03
C ARG A 169 27.01 13.31 11.91
N GLU A 170 25.96 12.79 11.29
CA GLU A 170 24.89 12.04 11.96
C GLU A 170 25.04 10.53 11.76
N ALA A 171 25.99 10.08 10.92
CA ALA A 171 26.18 8.67 10.60
C ALA A 171 26.50 7.86 11.87
N SER A 172 25.61 6.96 12.21
CA SER A 172 25.75 6.01 13.32
C SER A 172 25.15 4.68 12.92
N GLY A 173 25.97 3.78 12.39
CA GLY A 173 25.69 2.36 12.20
C GLY A 173 24.24 1.95 11.99
N ILE A 174 23.56 2.47 10.94
CA ILE A 174 22.23 2.02 10.57
C ILE A 174 22.33 0.90 9.55
N GLU A 175 21.72 -0.22 9.85
CA GLU A 175 21.54 -1.27 8.86
C GLU A 175 20.43 -0.93 7.88
N VAL A 176 20.73 -1.02 6.60
CA VAL A 176 19.77 -0.92 5.51
C VAL A 176 19.77 -2.22 4.73
N GLU A 177 18.62 -2.86 4.65
CA GLU A 177 18.41 -4.06 3.85
C GLU A 177 17.67 -3.67 2.55
N CYS A 178 18.25 -4.00 1.40
CA CYS A 178 17.61 -3.82 0.11
C CYS A 178 17.68 -5.10 -0.71
N HIS A 179 16.55 -5.67 -1.09
CA HIS A 179 16.46 -6.95 -1.80
C HIS A 179 17.27 -8.08 -1.14
N GLY A 180 17.29 -8.12 0.20
CA GLY A 180 18.02 -9.12 0.96
C GLY A 180 19.52 -8.84 1.13
N GLN A 181 20.03 -7.77 0.58
CA GLN A 181 21.41 -7.30 0.82
C GLN A 181 21.40 -6.27 1.94
N VAL A 182 22.26 -6.47 2.94
CA VAL A 182 22.39 -5.58 4.10
C VAL A 182 23.65 -4.73 3.93
N VAL A 183 23.50 -3.43 4.10
CA VAL A 183 24.60 -2.44 4.09
C VAL A 183 24.47 -1.60 5.36
N GLU A 184 25.59 -1.25 5.97
CA GLU A 184 25.69 -0.30 7.07
C GLU A 184 26.01 1.10 6.50
N LEU A 185 25.24 2.12 6.94
CA LEU A 185 25.41 3.52 6.57
C LEU A 185 26.21 4.25 7.64
#